data_85eaa7c5a4573b3f9df3e3d619f7a0ce
#
_entry.id   85eaa7c5a4573b3f9df3e3d619f7a0ce
#
_cell.length_a   1.000
_cell.length_b   1.000
_cell.length_c   1.000
_cell.angle_alpha   90.00
_cell.angle_beta   90.00
_cell.angle_gamma   90.00
#
_symmetry.space_group_name_H-M   'P 1'
#
loop_
_entity.id
_entity.type
_entity.pdbx_description
1 polymer ?
#
loop_
_entity_poly.entity_id
_entity_poly.type
_entity_poly.pdbx_seq_one_letter_code
_entity_poly.pdbx_strand_id
1 'polypeptide(L)'
;MDISVVVPLYNEEESLPELFAWIERVMNANGFSYEVIFVNDGSTNRSWQVIEQLQAQAPDKVRGIKFRRNYGKSPALFCGFEQAQGDVVITMDADLQNDPADIPAMLD
;
A
#
# COMPACT_ATOMS: atom_id res chain seq x y z
N MET A 1 -7.41 -7.71 12.54
CA MET A 1 -6.60 -7.62 11.30
C MET A 1 -5.13 -7.66 11.68
N ASP A 2 -4.38 -8.51 11.02
CA ASP A 2 -2.98 -8.74 11.42
C ASP A 2 -2.06 -7.62 10.97
N ILE A 3 -2.15 -7.20 9.69
CA ILE A 3 -1.14 -6.32 9.10
C ILE A 3 -1.79 -5.21 8.29
N SER A 4 -1.28 -3.99 8.46
CA SER A 4 -1.55 -2.88 7.55
C SER A 4 -0.26 -2.53 6.81
N VAL A 5 -0.32 -2.53 5.48
CA VAL A 5 0.81 -2.13 4.64
C VAL A 5 0.51 -0.72 4.11
N VAL A 6 1.36 0.23 4.47
CA VAL A 6 1.22 1.63 4.04
C VAL A 6 2.19 1.87 2.89
N VAL A 7 1.67 2.28 1.75
CA VAL A 7 2.45 2.49 0.52
C VAL A 7 2.27 3.94 0.06
N PRO A 8 3.20 4.84 0.44
CA PRO A 8 3.21 6.17 -0.14
C PRO A 8 3.74 6.10 -1.56
N LEU A 9 3.13 6.89 -2.46
CA LEU A 9 3.52 6.83 -3.87
C LEU A 9 3.37 8.19 -4.56
N TYR A 10 4.19 8.36 -5.59
CA TYR A 10 4.11 9.48 -6.51
C TYR A 10 4.50 9.00 -7.90
N ASN A 11 3.53 9.05 -8.84
CA ASN A 11 3.74 8.66 -10.25
C ASN A 11 4.26 7.22 -10.42
N GLU A 12 3.57 6.25 -9.80
CA GLU A 12 3.95 4.83 -9.82
C GLU A 12 2.87 3.95 -10.44
N GLU A 13 2.17 4.44 -11.48
CA GLU A 13 1.03 3.72 -12.05
C GLU A 13 1.37 2.33 -12.56
N GLU A 14 2.61 2.12 -13.04
CA GLU A 14 3.00 0.82 -13.61
C GLU A 14 3.33 -0.22 -12.56
N SER A 15 3.89 0.19 -11.42
CA SER A 15 4.33 -0.75 -10.39
C SER A 15 3.24 -1.14 -9.40
N LEU A 16 2.17 -0.36 -9.27
CA LEU A 16 1.15 -0.62 -8.25
C LEU A 16 0.44 -1.97 -8.41
N PRO A 17 -0.02 -2.38 -9.60
CA PRO A 17 -0.68 -3.68 -9.74
C PRO A 17 0.25 -4.85 -9.40
N GLU A 18 1.50 -4.77 -9.81
CA GLU A 18 2.49 -5.80 -9.53
C GLU A 18 2.79 -5.88 -8.04
N LEU A 19 2.97 -4.74 -7.40
CA LEU A 19 3.23 -4.69 -5.95
C LEU A 19 2.05 -5.27 -5.18
N PHE A 20 0.82 -4.90 -5.51
CA PHE A 20 -0.35 -5.43 -4.83
C PHE A 20 -0.48 -6.94 -5.00
N ALA A 21 -0.29 -7.45 -6.22
CA ALA A 21 -0.34 -8.89 -6.46
C ALA A 21 0.73 -9.63 -5.66
N TRP A 22 1.90 -9.05 -5.54
CA TRP A 22 3.00 -9.64 -4.77
C TRP A 22 2.67 -9.68 -3.27
N ILE A 23 2.18 -8.56 -2.72
CA ILE A 23 1.74 -8.49 -1.33
C ILE A 23 0.65 -9.53 -1.06
N GLU A 24 -0.34 -9.62 -1.95
CA GLU A 24 -1.45 -10.56 -1.80
C GLU A 24 -0.95 -12.01 -1.72
N ARG A 25 -0.02 -12.38 -2.59
CA ARG A 25 0.55 -13.73 -2.59
C ARG A 25 1.26 -14.04 -1.27
N VAL A 26 2.05 -13.09 -0.76
CA VAL A 26 2.79 -13.29 0.49
C VAL A 26 1.84 -13.40 1.67
N MET A 27 0.83 -12.54 1.74
CA MET A 27 -0.13 -12.56 2.85
C MET A 27 -0.95 -13.86 2.85
N ASN A 28 -1.42 -14.29 1.67
CA ASN A 28 -2.19 -15.52 1.56
C ASN A 28 -1.35 -16.75 1.88
N ALA A 29 -0.09 -16.79 1.44
CA ALA A 29 0.81 -17.89 1.69
C ALA A 29 1.12 -18.06 3.19
N ASN A 30 1.05 -16.98 3.96
CA ASN A 30 1.36 -16.99 5.39
C ASN A 30 0.10 -16.93 6.27
N GLY A 31 -1.08 -16.88 5.67
CA GLY A 31 -2.34 -16.87 6.42
C GLY A 31 -2.61 -15.58 7.19
N PHE A 32 -2.03 -14.46 6.77
CA PHE A 32 -2.26 -13.17 7.42
C PHE A 32 -3.53 -12.50 6.87
N SER A 33 -4.31 -11.91 7.78
CA SER A 33 -5.32 -10.93 7.38
C SER A 33 -4.64 -9.57 7.22
N TYR A 34 -5.01 -8.80 6.19
CA TYR A 34 -4.26 -7.60 5.85
C TYR A 34 -5.12 -6.55 5.14
N GLU A 35 -4.62 -5.34 5.16
CA GLU A 35 -5.06 -4.24 4.28
C GLU A 35 -3.84 -3.56 3.66
N VAL A 36 -4.03 -2.95 2.50
CA VAL A 36 -3.01 -2.14 1.84
C VAL A 36 -3.58 -0.73 1.70
N ILE A 37 -2.88 0.25 2.24
CA ILE A 37 -3.29 1.65 2.19
C ILE A 37 -2.34 2.37 1.25
N PHE A 38 -2.82 2.68 0.04
CA PHE A 38 -2.07 3.47 -0.93
C PHE A 38 -2.30 4.94 -0.67
N VAL A 39 -1.24 5.68 -0.39
CA VAL A 39 -1.31 7.13 -0.21
C VAL A 39 -0.73 7.81 -1.44
N ASN A 40 -1.62 8.33 -2.28
CA ASN A 40 -1.25 9.02 -3.50
C ASN A 40 -0.84 10.46 -3.19
N ASP A 41 0.45 10.73 -3.23
CA ASP A 41 1.04 12.01 -2.85
C ASP A 41 1.03 13.00 -4.02
N GLY A 42 -0.16 13.26 -4.54
CA GLY A 42 -0.35 14.27 -5.58
C GLY A 42 0.16 13.87 -6.96
N SER A 43 0.07 12.59 -7.33
CA SER A 43 0.53 12.10 -8.64
C SER A 43 -0.13 12.85 -9.79
N THR A 44 0.64 13.07 -10.85
CA THR A 44 0.19 13.74 -12.06
C THR A 44 -0.16 12.76 -13.20
N ASN A 45 0.16 11.46 -13.01
CA ASN A 45 -0.18 10.40 -13.96
C ASN A 45 -1.47 9.68 -13.54
N ARG A 46 -1.64 8.44 -13.96
CA ARG A 46 -2.85 7.65 -13.71
C ARG A 46 -2.78 6.79 -12.44
N SER A 47 -1.88 7.10 -11.53
CA SER A 47 -1.73 6.31 -10.29
C SER A 47 -3.03 6.20 -9.50
N TRP A 48 -3.80 7.30 -9.39
CA TRP A 48 -5.07 7.26 -8.67
C TRP A 48 -6.08 6.32 -9.31
N GLN A 49 -6.19 6.35 -10.65
CA GLN A 49 -7.09 5.47 -11.37
C GLN A 49 -6.71 4.00 -11.15
N VAL A 50 -5.41 3.69 -11.09
CA VAL A 50 -4.94 2.34 -10.80
C VAL A 50 -5.35 1.92 -9.38
N ILE A 51 -5.20 2.82 -8.40
CA ILE A 51 -5.63 2.54 -7.02
C ILE A 51 -7.14 2.26 -6.98
N GLU A 52 -7.94 3.05 -7.69
CA GLU A 52 -9.38 2.83 -7.76
C GLU A 52 -9.73 1.46 -8.35
N GLN A 53 -8.98 1.04 -9.38
CA GLN A 53 -9.17 -0.28 -9.99
C GLN A 53 -8.83 -1.41 -9.00
N LEU A 54 -7.73 -1.27 -8.27
CA LEU A 54 -7.34 -2.24 -7.25
C LEU A 54 -8.36 -2.33 -6.13
N GLN A 55 -8.90 -1.19 -5.71
CA GLN A 55 -9.93 -1.14 -4.69
C GLN A 55 -11.22 -1.81 -5.16
N ALA A 56 -11.57 -1.65 -6.43
CA ALA A 56 -12.74 -2.33 -7.01
C ALA A 56 -12.57 -3.84 -7.02
N GLN A 57 -11.34 -4.33 -7.24
CA GLN A 57 -11.04 -5.75 -7.24
C GLN A 57 -11.01 -6.36 -5.83
N ALA A 58 -10.57 -5.59 -4.83
CA ALA A 58 -10.39 -6.07 -3.47
C ALA A 58 -10.83 -4.99 -2.47
N PRO A 59 -12.14 -4.67 -2.40
CA PRO A 59 -12.61 -3.54 -1.58
C PRO A 59 -12.38 -3.73 -0.09
N ASP A 60 -12.27 -4.98 0.38
CA ASP A 60 -12.01 -5.26 1.79
C ASP A 60 -10.55 -5.11 2.17
N LYS A 61 -9.65 -5.04 1.18
CA LYS A 61 -8.21 -5.09 1.40
C LYS A 61 -7.49 -3.84 0.94
N VAL A 62 -8.03 -3.09 -0.02
CA VAL A 62 -7.36 -1.92 -0.61
C VAL A 62 -8.08 -0.66 -0.17
N ARG A 63 -7.32 0.28 0.36
CA ARG A 63 -7.80 1.62 0.70
C ARG A 63 -6.90 2.65 0.02
N GLY A 64 -7.48 3.76 -0.41
CA GLY A 64 -6.76 4.82 -1.08
C GLY A 64 -6.94 6.15 -0.38
N ILE A 65 -5.85 6.90 -0.25
CA ILE A 65 -5.85 8.28 0.22
C ILE A 65 -5.27 9.13 -0.90
N LYS A 66 -5.96 10.20 -1.28
CA LYS A 66 -5.53 11.06 -2.39
C LYS A 66 -5.21 12.46 -1.87
N PHE A 67 -3.97 12.88 -2.05
CA PHE A 67 -3.56 14.26 -1.80
C PHE A 67 -3.80 15.09 -3.05
N ARG A 68 -4.16 16.37 -2.86
CA ARG A 68 -4.37 17.29 -3.97
C ARG A 68 -3.08 17.68 -4.67
N ARG A 69 -1.95 17.62 -3.95
CA ARG A 69 -0.64 17.97 -4.47
C ARG A 69 0.42 17.17 -3.71
N ASN A 70 1.65 17.22 -4.17
CA ASN A 70 2.75 16.55 -3.51
C ASN A 70 3.12 17.29 -2.22
N TYR A 71 3.04 16.58 -1.10
CA TYR A 71 3.42 17.09 0.23
C TYR A 71 4.67 16.42 0.77
N GLY A 72 5.10 15.32 0.14
CA GLY A 72 6.28 14.58 0.55
C GLY A 72 5.94 13.27 1.27
N LYS A 73 6.97 12.45 1.47
CA LYS A 73 6.82 11.10 2.02
C LYS A 73 6.34 11.11 3.48
N SER A 74 6.86 12.03 4.31
CA SER A 74 6.51 12.05 5.73
C SER A 74 5.02 12.32 5.98
N PRO A 75 4.39 13.34 5.37
CA PRO A 75 2.94 13.52 5.49
C PRO A 75 2.16 12.33 4.95
N ALA A 76 2.62 11.71 3.86
CA ALA A 76 1.95 10.54 3.29
C ALA A 76 1.98 9.36 4.27
N LEU A 77 3.11 9.08 4.88
CA LEU A 77 3.22 8.03 5.89
C LEU A 77 2.35 8.31 7.11
N PHE A 78 2.33 9.55 7.58
CA PHE A 78 1.52 9.94 8.74
C PHE A 78 0.04 9.68 8.48
N CYS A 79 -0.48 10.08 7.33
CA CYS A 79 -1.88 9.86 6.98
C CYS A 79 -2.19 8.37 6.87
N GLY A 80 -1.27 7.58 6.29
CA GLY A 80 -1.44 6.14 6.22
C GLY A 80 -1.49 5.49 7.59
N PHE A 81 -0.61 5.90 8.49
CA PHE A 81 -0.59 5.38 9.86
C PHE A 81 -1.89 5.69 10.60
N GLU A 82 -2.45 6.88 10.44
CA GLU A 82 -3.71 7.24 11.08
C GLU A 82 -4.87 6.35 10.65
N GLN A 83 -4.84 5.86 9.40
CA GLN A 83 -5.89 5.03 8.85
C GLN A 83 -5.68 3.54 9.11
N ALA A 84 -4.47 3.14 9.52
CA ALA A 84 -4.12 1.73 9.67
C ALA A 84 -4.88 1.08 10.83
N GLN A 85 -5.45 -0.10 10.57
CA GLN A 85 -6.24 -0.85 11.54
C GLN A 85 -5.57 -2.16 11.97
N GLY A 86 -4.48 -2.54 11.30
CA GLY A 86 -3.75 -3.77 11.62
C GLY A 86 -2.99 -3.67 12.92
N ASP A 87 -2.72 -4.83 13.54
CA ASP A 87 -1.92 -4.92 14.76
C ASP A 87 -0.47 -4.52 14.51
N VAL A 88 0.02 -4.79 13.30
CA VAL A 88 1.37 -4.41 12.85
C VAL A 88 1.23 -3.53 11.60
N VAL A 89 1.96 -2.43 11.57
CA VAL A 89 1.98 -1.52 10.42
C VAL A 89 3.35 -1.61 9.76
N ILE A 90 3.36 -1.91 8.46
CA ILE A 90 4.56 -2.03 7.65
C ILE A 90 4.48 -0.99 6.53
N THR A 91 5.60 -0.35 6.23
CA THR A 91 5.69 0.57 5.10
C THR A 91 6.49 -0.06 3.97
N MET A 92 6.06 0.17 2.74
CA MET A 92 6.78 -0.28 1.54
C MET A 92 6.81 0.83 0.51
N ASP A 93 7.89 0.90 -0.25
CA ASP A 93 7.99 1.83 -1.37
C ASP A 93 7.29 1.24 -2.60
N ALA A 94 6.61 2.11 -3.35
CA ALA A 94 5.82 1.68 -4.50
C ALA A 94 6.65 1.29 -5.72
N ASP A 95 7.95 1.58 -5.72
CA ASP A 95 8.86 1.33 -6.84
C ASP A 95 9.44 -0.10 -6.85
N LEU A 96 8.89 -1.00 -6.05
CA LEU A 96 9.29 -2.41 -5.96
C LEU A 96 10.70 -2.64 -5.40
N GLN A 97 11.27 -1.66 -4.69
CA GLN A 97 12.57 -1.82 -4.04
C GLN A 97 12.51 -2.75 -2.83
N ASN A 98 11.36 -2.82 -2.17
CA ASN A 98 11.16 -3.73 -1.05
C ASN A 98 10.52 -5.02 -1.54
N ASP A 99 10.97 -6.14 -0.97
CA ASP A 99 10.40 -7.45 -1.30
C ASP A 99 9.31 -7.80 -0.28
N PRO A 100 8.04 -7.92 -0.68
CA PRO A 100 6.98 -8.35 0.23
C PRO A 100 7.25 -9.70 0.90
N ALA A 101 8.06 -10.55 0.28
CA ALA A 101 8.43 -11.82 0.88
C ALA A 101 9.21 -11.67 2.20
N ASP A 102 9.77 -10.48 2.45
CA ASP A 102 10.46 -10.18 3.71
C ASP A 102 9.49 -9.87 4.86
N ILE A 103 8.21 -9.64 4.57
CA ILE A 103 7.23 -9.26 5.59
C ILE A 103 7.17 -10.27 6.75
N PRO A 104 7.13 -11.60 6.52
CA PRO A 104 7.11 -12.54 7.64
C PRO A 104 8.32 -12.41 8.56
N ALA A 105 9.50 -12.14 8.02
CA ALA A 105 10.71 -11.96 8.82
C ALA A 105 10.65 -10.68 9.66
N MET A 106 9.98 -9.64 9.17
CA MET A 106 9.83 -8.38 9.91
C MET A 106 8.92 -8.53 11.15
N LEU A 107 8.09 -9.58 11.18
CA LEU A 107 7.17 -9.82 12.29
C LEU A 107 7.80 -10.65 13.41
N ASP A 108 8.92 -11.26 13.14
CA ASP A 108 9.66 -12.04 14.12
C ASP A 108 10.53 -11.11 14.98
#